data_1a6747a13139d5491ea54af911bc84c9
#
_entry.id   1a6747a13139d5491ea54af911bc84c9
#
_cell.length_a   1.000
_cell.length_b   1.000
_cell.length_c   1.000
_cell.angle_alpha   90.00
_cell.angle_beta   90.00
_cell.angle_gamma   90.00
#
_symmetry.space_group_name_H-M   'P 1'
#
loop_
_entity.id
_entity.type
_entity.pdbx_description
1 polymer ?
#
loop_
_entity_poly.entity_id
_entity_poly.type
_entity_poly.pdbx_seq_one_letter_code
_entity_poly.pdbx_strand_id
1 'polypeptide(L)'
;MRAAIIGAGRIALGLAAERLHRSGYEVTVLGRGSVSAALRLCRAVEVELTDGWETERFLVPVRTVDLADRIAAVKSIASADVVGTAVGARTLPAVLDLLAEGLKRAARPVNVIAFENHENAARIIRKGLRMRLGPGVDRHGFTGAVIARAVAHRVFTEDGHVRVVGDPPSEVVIDGLALVDPVPLVRGFIPVDDFRAYYRRKLYRFSAGHATT
;
A
#
# COMPACT_ATOMS: atom_id res chain seq x y z
N MET A 1 1.68 -11.11 -12.30
CA MET A 1 1.84 -10.99 -10.82
C MET A 1 0.59 -10.33 -10.23
N ARG A 2 0.24 -10.61 -8.98
CA ARG A 2 -0.96 -10.08 -8.32
C ARG A 2 -0.59 -9.34 -7.05
N ALA A 3 -1.21 -8.18 -6.84
CA ALA A 3 -1.06 -7.40 -5.62
C ALA A 3 -2.42 -7.16 -4.96
N ALA A 4 -2.48 -7.24 -3.64
CA ALA A 4 -3.65 -6.86 -2.86
C ALA A 4 -3.31 -5.68 -1.95
N ILE A 5 -4.10 -4.62 -1.97
CA ILE A 5 -3.88 -3.44 -1.13
C ILE A 5 -5.06 -3.31 -0.16
N ILE A 6 -4.79 -3.39 1.13
CA ILE A 6 -5.79 -3.17 2.18
C ILE A 6 -5.86 -1.67 2.46
N GLY A 7 -6.98 -1.07 2.08
CA GLY A 7 -7.25 0.37 2.14
C GLY A 7 -7.54 0.96 0.76
N ALA A 8 -8.39 1.98 0.71
CA ALA A 8 -8.75 2.73 -0.49
C ALA A 8 -8.52 4.25 -0.26
N GLY A 9 -7.50 4.56 0.54
CA GLY A 9 -7.09 5.93 0.83
C GLY A 9 -6.20 6.53 -0.28
N ARG A 10 -5.78 7.78 -0.07
CA ARG A 10 -4.94 8.52 -1.02
C ARG A 10 -3.63 7.78 -1.36
N ILE A 11 -2.92 7.30 -0.34
CA ILE A 11 -1.66 6.56 -0.52
C ILE A 11 -1.89 5.21 -1.20
N ALA A 12 -2.98 4.50 -0.83
CA ALA A 12 -3.35 3.24 -1.47
C ALA A 12 -3.52 3.40 -2.98
N LEU A 13 -4.25 4.44 -3.41
CA LEU A 13 -4.62 4.65 -4.80
C LEU A 13 -3.55 5.43 -5.58
N GLY A 14 -3.07 6.55 -5.04
CA GLY A 14 -2.17 7.47 -5.74
C GLY A 14 -0.69 7.10 -5.66
N LEU A 15 -0.32 6.10 -4.85
CA LEU A 15 1.05 5.62 -4.79
C LEU A 15 1.13 4.10 -4.96
N ALA A 16 0.55 3.33 -4.02
CA ALA A 16 0.75 1.88 -4.00
C ALA A 16 0.16 1.20 -5.25
N ALA A 17 -1.09 1.52 -5.61
CA ALA A 17 -1.73 0.96 -6.80
C ALA A 17 -1.02 1.40 -8.09
N GLU A 18 -0.67 2.67 -8.19
CA GLU A 18 0.07 3.21 -9.35
C GLU A 18 1.41 2.49 -9.55
N ARG A 19 2.23 2.36 -8.50
CA ARG A 19 3.55 1.74 -8.59
C ARG A 19 3.48 0.26 -8.93
N LEU A 20 2.58 -0.46 -8.27
CA LEU A 20 2.39 -1.89 -8.51
C LEU A 20 1.86 -2.13 -9.93
N HIS A 21 0.89 -1.34 -10.40
CA HIS A 21 0.38 -1.44 -11.78
C HIS A 21 1.48 -1.18 -12.81
N ARG A 22 2.23 -0.08 -12.67
CA ARG A 22 3.36 0.25 -13.58
C ARG A 22 4.50 -0.80 -13.55
N SER A 23 4.49 -1.67 -12.53
CA SER A 23 5.43 -2.78 -12.40
C SER A 23 4.86 -4.12 -12.88
N GLY A 24 3.69 -4.11 -13.55
CA GLY A 24 3.07 -5.28 -14.16
C GLY A 24 2.24 -6.13 -13.20
N TYR A 25 1.83 -5.59 -12.06
CA TYR A 25 0.91 -6.28 -11.16
C TYR A 25 -0.54 -6.01 -11.51
N GLU A 26 -1.38 -7.04 -11.46
CA GLU A 26 -2.83 -6.92 -11.36
C GLU A 26 -3.19 -6.50 -9.95
N VAL A 27 -3.72 -5.28 -9.79
CA VAL A 27 -3.96 -4.67 -8.49
C VAL A 27 -5.39 -4.91 -8.04
N THR A 28 -5.55 -5.47 -6.84
CA THR A 28 -6.83 -5.57 -6.13
C THR A 28 -6.82 -4.66 -4.91
N VAL A 29 -7.75 -3.72 -4.85
CA VAL A 29 -7.96 -2.81 -3.72
C VAL A 29 -9.04 -3.38 -2.81
N LEU A 30 -8.70 -3.63 -1.54
CA LEU A 30 -9.63 -4.08 -0.50
C LEU A 30 -10.06 -2.85 0.30
N GLY A 31 -11.28 -2.40 0.11
CA GLY A 31 -11.77 -1.16 0.69
C GLY A 31 -13.23 -1.20 1.10
N ARG A 32 -13.75 -0.08 1.59
CA ARG A 32 -15.14 0.09 1.98
C ARG A 32 -15.63 1.52 1.69
N GLY A 33 -16.94 1.71 1.74
CA GLY A 33 -17.56 3.03 1.58
C GLY A 33 -17.63 3.50 0.12
N SER A 34 -17.92 4.79 -0.06
CA SER A 34 -18.22 5.41 -1.37
C SER A 34 -17.09 5.28 -2.39
N VAL A 35 -15.83 5.41 -1.94
CA VAL A 35 -14.65 5.26 -2.82
C VAL A 35 -14.59 3.85 -3.41
N SER A 36 -14.74 2.83 -2.57
CA SER A 36 -14.74 1.44 -3.04
C SER A 36 -15.93 1.13 -3.93
N ALA A 37 -17.08 1.75 -3.67
CA ALA A 37 -18.25 1.62 -4.53
C ALA A 37 -17.98 2.21 -5.92
N ALA A 38 -17.44 3.43 -6.00
CA ALA A 38 -17.08 4.05 -7.27
C ALA A 38 -16.03 3.24 -8.03
N LEU A 39 -14.96 2.78 -7.36
CA LEU A 39 -13.92 1.96 -7.98
C LEU A 39 -14.46 0.61 -8.52
N ARG A 40 -15.49 0.03 -7.89
CA ARG A 40 -16.15 -1.18 -8.43
C ARG A 40 -16.87 -0.92 -9.75
N LEU A 41 -17.43 0.27 -9.91
CA LEU A 41 -18.12 0.68 -11.15
C LEU A 41 -17.11 1.04 -12.24
N CYS A 42 -16.18 1.94 -11.95
CA CYS A 42 -15.23 2.46 -12.93
C CYS A 42 -14.05 1.52 -13.22
N ARG A 43 -13.76 0.58 -12.32
CA ARG A 43 -12.66 -0.40 -12.43
C ARG A 43 -11.28 0.22 -12.63
N ALA A 44 -11.14 1.50 -12.36
CA ALA A 44 -9.90 2.24 -12.45
C ALA A 44 -9.88 3.40 -11.46
N VAL A 45 -8.69 3.84 -11.11
CA VAL A 45 -8.44 5.13 -10.46
C VAL A 45 -7.72 6.02 -11.45
N GLU A 46 -8.16 7.26 -11.57
CA GLU A 46 -7.44 8.29 -12.33
C GLU A 46 -6.35 8.86 -11.42
N VAL A 47 -5.11 8.78 -11.88
CA VAL A 47 -3.95 9.36 -11.17
C VAL A 47 -3.49 10.57 -11.93
N GLU A 48 -3.42 11.69 -11.23
CA GLU A 48 -2.86 12.95 -11.71
C GLU A 48 -1.59 13.26 -10.93
N LEU A 49 -0.48 13.38 -11.63
CA LEU A 49 0.82 13.73 -11.05
C LEU A 49 1.20 15.10 -11.56
N THR A 50 1.45 16.03 -10.64
CA THR A 50 1.79 17.42 -11.02
C THR A 50 2.80 18.02 -10.05
N ASP A 51 3.71 18.81 -10.58
CA ASP A 51 4.64 19.68 -9.85
C ASP A 51 4.21 21.16 -9.89
N GLY A 52 3.03 21.43 -10.49
CA GLY A 52 2.51 22.75 -10.72
C GLY A 52 2.84 23.34 -12.10
N TRP A 53 3.78 22.75 -12.83
CA TRP A 53 4.17 23.15 -14.19
C TRP A 53 3.79 22.09 -15.22
N GLU A 54 4.10 20.83 -14.92
CA GLU A 54 3.75 19.70 -15.75
C GLU A 54 2.70 18.84 -15.04
N THR A 55 1.80 18.24 -15.82
CA THR A 55 0.75 17.36 -15.32
C THR A 55 0.65 16.13 -16.20
N GLU A 56 0.86 14.97 -15.60
CA GLU A 56 0.63 13.67 -16.22
C GLU A 56 -0.68 13.08 -15.65
N ARG A 57 -1.58 12.66 -16.53
CA ARG A 57 -2.84 11.96 -16.15
C ARG A 57 -2.91 10.61 -16.82
N PHE A 58 -3.30 9.59 -16.06
CA PHE A 58 -3.47 8.25 -16.57
C PHE A 58 -4.42 7.44 -15.69
N LEU A 59 -4.97 6.39 -16.28
CA LEU A 59 -5.83 5.45 -15.57
C LEU A 59 -5.00 4.28 -15.04
N VAL A 60 -5.20 3.93 -13.78
CA VAL A 60 -4.67 2.73 -13.15
C VAL A 60 -5.82 1.74 -12.99
N PRO A 61 -5.88 0.67 -13.81
CA PRO A 61 -6.87 -0.37 -13.65
C PRO A 61 -6.76 -1.03 -12.28
N VAL A 62 -7.89 -1.17 -11.58
CA VAL A 62 -7.95 -1.83 -10.29
C VAL A 62 -9.19 -2.72 -10.20
N ARG A 63 -9.01 -3.91 -9.66
CA ARG A 63 -10.11 -4.70 -9.13
C ARG A 63 -10.41 -4.22 -7.72
N THR A 64 -11.68 -4.13 -7.35
CA THR A 64 -12.06 -3.70 -6.00
C THR A 64 -12.92 -4.75 -5.32
N VAL A 65 -12.57 -5.09 -4.10
CA VAL A 65 -13.31 -6.00 -3.24
C VAL A 65 -13.74 -5.24 -1.99
N ASP A 66 -14.99 -5.41 -1.60
CA ASP A 66 -15.47 -4.85 -0.34
C ASP A 66 -14.92 -5.62 0.85
N LEU A 67 -14.43 -4.91 1.86
CA LEU A 67 -13.96 -5.54 3.10
C LEU A 67 -15.07 -6.26 3.88
N ALA A 68 -16.34 -5.95 3.60
CA ALA A 68 -17.48 -6.70 4.13
C ALA A 68 -17.59 -8.10 3.51
N ASP A 69 -17.15 -8.28 2.26
CA ASP A 69 -16.99 -9.60 1.64
C ASP A 69 -15.69 -10.24 2.10
N ARG A 70 -15.73 -10.79 3.32
CA ARG A 70 -14.55 -11.40 3.94
C ARG A 70 -13.96 -12.54 3.13
N ILE A 71 -14.80 -13.33 2.47
CA ILE A 71 -14.35 -14.48 1.67
C ILE A 71 -13.52 -13.99 0.47
N ALA A 72 -14.03 -13.03 -0.28
CA ALA A 72 -13.33 -12.47 -1.43
C ALA A 72 -12.06 -11.69 -1.00
N ALA A 73 -12.10 -10.98 0.14
CA ALA A 73 -10.94 -10.27 0.66
C ALA A 73 -9.82 -11.24 1.06
N VAL A 74 -10.13 -12.30 1.81
CA VAL A 74 -9.19 -13.36 2.19
C VAL A 74 -8.60 -14.05 0.95
N LYS A 75 -9.43 -14.39 -0.04
CA LYS A 75 -8.98 -14.99 -1.31
C LYS A 75 -8.02 -14.06 -2.05
N SER A 76 -8.29 -12.76 -2.06
CA SER A 76 -7.43 -11.78 -2.71
C SER A 76 -6.04 -11.72 -2.05
N ILE A 77 -5.98 -11.70 -0.72
CA ILE A 77 -4.72 -11.75 0.03
C ILE A 77 -3.98 -13.07 -0.20
N ALA A 78 -4.68 -14.20 -0.11
CA ALA A 78 -4.09 -15.54 -0.25
C ALA A 78 -3.49 -15.78 -1.63
N SER A 79 -3.99 -15.13 -2.66
CA SER A 79 -3.54 -15.28 -4.04
C SER A 79 -2.55 -14.20 -4.50
N ALA A 80 -2.22 -13.24 -3.63
CA ALA A 80 -1.32 -12.15 -3.95
C ALA A 80 0.15 -12.56 -3.83
N ASP A 81 0.99 -12.00 -4.70
CA ASP A 81 2.44 -12.09 -4.61
C ASP A 81 2.99 -11.01 -3.66
N VAL A 82 2.27 -9.88 -3.56
CA VAL A 82 2.56 -8.77 -2.65
C VAL A 82 1.27 -8.27 -2.01
N VAL A 83 1.33 -7.95 -0.72
CA VAL A 83 0.21 -7.32 -0.01
C VAL A 83 0.65 -5.96 0.53
N GLY A 84 -0.11 -4.92 0.23
CA GLY A 84 0.07 -3.58 0.80
C GLY A 84 -0.94 -3.28 1.90
N THR A 85 -0.54 -2.54 2.95
CA THR A 85 -1.49 -1.91 3.87
C THR A 85 -1.38 -0.39 3.75
N ALA A 86 -2.52 0.29 3.63
CA ALA A 86 -2.61 1.74 3.59
C ALA A 86 -3.94 2.20 4.23
N VAL A 87 -4.15 1.81 5.47
CA VAL A 87 -5.38 2.05 6.25
C VAL A 87 -5.22 3.14 7.31
N GLY A 88 -4.01 3.63 7.50
CA GLY A 88 -3.61 4.48 8.61
C GLY A 88 -3.19 3.67 9.84
N ALA A 89 -2.09 4.08 10.48
CA ALA A 89 -1.45 3.32 11.56
C ALA A 89 -2.41 2.95 12.71
N ARG A 90 -3.39 3.82 13.01
CA ARG A 90 -4.41 3.58 14.05
C ARG A 90 -5.38 2.45 13.68
N THR A 91 -5.59 2.23 12.39
CA THR A 91 -6.53 1.22 11.87
C THR A 91 -5.86 -0.14 11.64
N LEU A 92 -4.52 -0.20 11.65
CA LEU A 92 -3.77 -1.45 11.42
C LEU A 92 -4.26 -2.62 12.28
N PRO A 93 -4.53 -2.46 13.60
CA PRO A 93 -5.02 -3.58 14.42
C PRO A 93 -6.32 -4.21 13.90
N ALA A 94 -7.21 -3.41 13.31
CA ALA A 94 -8.51 -3.87 12.82
C ALA A 94 -8.44 -4.76 11.56
N VAL A 95 -7.31 -4.73 10.83
CA VAL A 95 -7.13 -5.54 9.61
C VAL A 95 -6.24 -6.77 9.82
N LEU A 96 -5.69 -6.95 11.01
CA LEU A 96 -4.76 -8.05 11.29
C LEU A 96 -5.41 -9.43 11.20
N ASP A 97 -6.68 -9.57 11.60
CA ASP A 97 -7.40 -10.85 11.51
C ASP A 97 -7.64 -11.26 10.06
N LEU A 98 -8.02 -10.29 9.22
CA LEU A 98 -8.18 -10.49 7.79
C LEU A 98 -6.84 -10.87 7.13
N LEU A 99 -5.79 -10.13 7.45
CA LEU A 99 -4.45 -10.35 6.92
C LEU A 99 -3.92 -11.73 7.33
N ALA A 100 -4.08 -12.11 8.61
CA ALA A 100 -3.69 -13.41 9.12
C ALA A 100 -4.40 -14.56 8.39
N GLU A 101 -5.71 -14.44 8.21
CA GLU A 101 -6.50 -15.47 7.53
C GLU A 101 -6.06 -15.63 6.06
N GLY A 102 -5.79 -14.53 5.36
CA GLY A 102 -5.29 -14.57 3.99
C GLY A 102 -3.89 -15.17 3.90
N LEU A 103 -2.96 -14.73 4.75
CA LEU A 103 -1.59 -15.25 4.76
C LEU A 103 -1.51 -16.73 5.15
N LYS A 104 -2.37 -17.19 6.09
CA LYS A 104 -2.48 -18.61 6.43
C LYS A 104 -2.83 -19.49 5.23
N ARG A 105 -3.63 -18.96 4.31
CA ARG A 105 -4.08 -19.67 3.09
C ARG A 105 -3.16 -19.45 1.88
N ALA A 106 -2.16 -18.58 2.00
CA ALA A 106 -1.22 -18.34 0.92
C ALA A 106 -0.36 -19.58 0.65
N ALA A 107 -0.32 -20.02 -0.60
CA ALA A 107 0.47 -21.18 -1.01
C ALA A 107 1.98 -20.90 -0.97
N ARG A 108 2.38 -19.64 -1.16
CA ARG A 108 3.77 -19.17 -1.22
C ARG A 108 4.05 -18.10 -0.15
N PRO A 109 5.33 -17.84 0.18
CA PRO A 109 5.69 -16.66 0.95
C PRO A 109 5.13 -15.39 0.30
N VAL A 110 4.72 -14.43 1.13
CA VAL A 110 4.16 -13.15 0.69
C VAL A 110 4.93 -12.03 1.38
N ASN A 111 5.31 -11.00 0.65
CA ASN A 111 5.85 -9.80 1.22
C ASN A 111 4.73 -8.80 1.51
N VAL A 112 4.62 -8.37 2.77
CA VAL A 112 3.67 -7.37 3.23
C VAL A 112 4.39 -6.04 3.37
N ILE A 113 3.94 -5.03 2.62
CA ILE A 113 4.50 -3.69 2.60
C ILE A 113 3.55 -2.73 3.32
N ALA A 114 4.01 -2.15 4.42
CA ALA A 114 3.23 -1.17 5.16
C ALA A 114 3.43 0.23 4.57
N PHE A 115 2.48 0.69 3.75
CA PHE A 115 2.41 2.07 3.23
C PHE A 115 1.77 3.00 4.28
N GLU A 116 2.32 2.99 5.48
CA GLU A 116 1.81 3.74 6.62
C GLU A 116 2.81 4.82 7.03
N ASN A 117 2.34 6.01 7.36
CA ASN A 117 3.25 7.04 7.88
C ASN A 117 3.59 6.79 9.36
N HIS A 118 4.22 5.63 9.62
CA HIS A 118 4.59 5.19 10.97
C HIS A 118 5.82 4.27 10.94
N GLU A 119 6.89 4.67 11.64
CA GLU A 119 8.18 3.98 11.65
C GLU A 119 8.08 2.49 11.97
N ASN A 120 7.21 2.14 12.90
CA ASN A 120 7.07 0.77 13.41
C ASN A 120 5.90 0.00 12.78
N ALA A 121 5.32 0.46 11.67
CA ALA A 121 4.12 -0.17 11.08
C ALA A 121 4.35 -1.65 10.76
N ALA A 122 5.44 -1.99 10.08
CA ALA A 122 5.80 -3.37 9.77
C ALA A 122 5.99 -4.23 11.03
N ARG A 123 6.62 -3.68 12.07
CA ARG A 123 6.81 -4.36 13.35
C ARG A 123 5.47 -4.61 14.07
N ILE A 124 4.56 -3.65 14.03
CA ILE A 124 3.21 -3.79 14.60
C ILE A 124 2.45 -4.91 13.89
N ILE A 125 2.50 -4.92 12.54
CA ILE A 125 1.87 -5.96 11.73
C ILE A 125 2.47 -7.33 12.09
N ARG A 126 3.79 -7.48 12.02
CA ARG A 126 4.47 -8.76 12.31
C ARG A 126 4.17 -9.27 13.72
N LYS A 127 4.23 -8.38 14.74
CA LYS A 127 3.90 -8.74 16.14
C LYS A 127 2.44 -9.21 16.26
N GLY A 128 1.50 -8.48 15.68
CA GLY A 128 0.09 -8.83 15.72
C GLY A 128 -0.23 -10.13 14.97
N LEU A 129 0.47 -10.39 13.86
CA LEU A 129 0.34 -11.64 13.12
C LEU A 129 1.02 -12.83 13.81
N ARG A 130 2.12 -12.60 14.54
CA ARG A 130 2.75 -13.65 15.37
C ARG A 130 1.78 -14.23 16.39
N MET A 131 0.94 -13.40 16.99
CA MET A 131 -0.08 -13.84 17.95
C MET A 131 -1.19 -14.69 17.29
N ARG A 132 -1.40 -14.57 15.98
CA ARG A 132 -2.46 -15.24 15.19
C ARG A 132 -1.99 -16.48 14.44
N LEU A 133 -0.77 -16.43 13.92
CA LEU A 133 -0.19 -17.44 13.05
C LEU A 133 0.90 -18.27 13.73
N GLY A 134 1.34 -17.86 14.94
CA GLY A 134 2.49 -18.48 15.60
C GLY A 134 3.76 -18.40 14.73
N PRO A 135 4.58 -19.47 14.71
CA PRO A 135 5.81 -19.53 13.90
C PRO A 135 5.57 -19.40 12.38
N GLY A 136 4.37 -19.71 11.89
CA GLY A 136 4.01 -19.60 10.48
C GLY A 136 4.16 -18.19 9.91
N VAL A 137 4.21 -17.15 10.76
CA VAL A 137 4.46 -15.78 10.35
C VAL A 137 5.85 -15.60 9.71
N ASP A 138 6.84 -16.38 10.11
CA ASP A 138 8.23 -16.18 9.70
C ASP A 138 8.51 -16.60 8.24
N ARG A 139 7.56 -17.27 7.59
CA ARG A 139 7.65 -17.51 6.15
C ARG A 139 7.35 -16.28 5.29
N HIS A 140 6.82 -15.19 5.87
CA HIS A 140 6.40 -13.98 5.17
C HIS A 140 7.34 -12.82 5.50
N GLY A 141 7.53 -11.91 4.53
CA GLY A 141 8.27 -10.66 4.73
C GLY A 141 7.37 -9.53 5.22
N PHE A 142 7.91 -8.66 6.06
CA PHE A 142 7.17 -7.50 6.60
C PHE A 142 8.05 -6.26 6.56
N THR A 143 7.85 -5.43 5.56
CA THR A 143 8.64 -4.20 5.37
C THR A 143 7.78 -2.94 5.57
N GLY A 144 8.39 -1.88 6.09
CA GLY A 144 7.82 -0.54 6.06
C GLY A 144 8.14 0.16 4.74
N ALA A 145 7.47 1.27 4.48
CA ALA A 145 7.77 2.14 3.35
C ALA A 145 8.02 3.57 3.83
N VAL A 146 9.14 4.17 3.42
CA VAL A 146 9.38 5.60 3.54
C VAL A 146 8.91 6.25 2.26
N ILE A 147 7.85 7.03 2.36
CA ILE A 147 7.19 7.67 1.22
C ILE A 147 7.50 9.16 1.28
N ALA A 148 8.19 9.68 0.27
CA ALA A 148 8.49 11.11 0.13
C ALA A 148 7.47 11.86 -0.73
N ARG A 149 6.55 11.14 -1.42
CA ARG A 149 5.51 11.72 -2.24
C ARG A 149 4.34 12.22 -1.38
N ALA A 150 3.91 13.44 -1.57
CA ALA A 150 2.60 13.85 -1.12
C ALA A 150 1.52 13.36 -2.11
N VAL A 151 0.42 12.85 -1.55
CA VAL A 151 -0.82 12.59 -2.30
C VAL A 151 -1.86 13.49 -1.68
N ALA A 152 -2.01 14.68 -2.28
CA ALA A 152 -2.68 15.81 -1.67
C ALA A 152 -4.20 15.63 -1.64
N HIS A 153 -4.79 15.29 -2.77
CA HIS A 153 -6.24 15.28 -2.94
C HIS A 153 -6.77 13.97 -3.47
N ARG A 154 -7.99 13.66 -3.11
CA ARG A 154 -8.82 12.63 -3.71
C ARG A 154 -10.19 13.23 -3.94
N VAL A 155 -10.65 13.21 -5.16
CA VAL A 155 -11.93 13.79 -5.58
C VAL A 155 -12.74 12.75 -6.34
N PHE A 156 -14.07 12.93 -6.34
CA PHE A 156 -14.94 12.27 -7.29
C PHE A 156 -15.10 13.22 -8.49
N THR A 157 -14.86 12.72 -9.68
CA THR A 157 -15.08 13.49 -10.92
C THR A 157 -16.55 13.50 -11.28
N GLU A 158 -16.98 14.39 -12.15
CA GLU A 158 -18.39 14.51 -12.58
C GLU A 158 -18.91 13.25 -13.26
N ASP A 159 -18.05 12.53 -13.97
CA ASP A 159 -18.30 11.23 -14.59
C ASP A 159 -18.21 10.03 -13.62
N GLY A 160 -18.07 10.30 -12.31
CA GLY A 160 -18.10 9.31 -11.24
C GLY A 160 -16.80 8.56 -10.98
N HIS A 161 -15.71 8.94 -11.66
CA HIS A 161 -14.39 8.35 -11.37
C HIS A 161 -13.82 8.85 -10.03
N VAL A 162 -12.89 8.08 -9.48
CA VAL A 162 -12.06 8.50 -8.37
C VAL A 162 -10.73 8.99 -8.93
N ARG A 163 -10.46 10.29 -8.75
CA ARG A 163 -9.16 10.90 -9.09
C ARG A 163 -8.35 11.12 -7.84
N VAL A 164 -7.06 10.81 -7.91
CA VAL A 164 -6.07 11.15 -6.88
C VAL A 164 -4.98 12.04 -7.50
N VAL A 165 -4.70 13.15 -6.82
CA VAL A 165 -3.69 14.13 -7.24
C VAL A 165 -2.50 14.03 -6.30
N GLY A 166 -1.31 13.94 -6.84
CA GLY A 166 -0.08 13.85 -6.07
C GLY A 166 1.12 14.43 -6.79
N ASP A 167 2.21 14.54 -6.05
CA ASP A 167 3.49 14.96 -6.60
C ASP A 167 4.00 13.97 -7.66
N PRO A 168 4.94 14.40 -8.52
CA PRO A 168 5.63 13.53 -9.46
C PRO A 168 6.25 12.29 -8.81
N PRO A 169 6.61 11.28 -9.59
CA PRO A 169 7.15 10.04 -9.06
C PRO A 169 8.38 10.26 -8.19
N SER A 170 8.33 9.81 -6.95
CA SER A 170 9.46 9.76 -6.03
C SER A 170 9.78 8.33 -5.65
N GLU A 171 11.00 8.10 -5.19
CA GLU A 171 11.43 6.81 -4.67
C GLU A 171 10.66 6.45 -3.39
N VAL A 172 10.41 5.15 -3.24
CA VAL A 172 9.85 4.55 -2.01
C VAL A 172 10.93 3.67 -1.40
N VAL A 173 11.47 4.08 -0.27
CA VAL A 173 12.50 3.28 0.41
C VAL A 173 11.83 2.24 1.28
N ILE A 174 12.26 1.00 1.16
CA ILE A 174 11.77 -0.16 1.92
C ILE A 174 12.91 -0.86 2.66
N ASP A 175 12.60 -1.56 3.75
CA ASP A 175 13.56 -2.38 4.48
C ASP A 175 13.84 -3.66 3.68
N GLY A 176 15.02 -3.73 3.04
CA GLY A 176 15.44 -4.85 2.21
C GLY A 176 15.67 -6.13 3.01
N LEU A 177 16.17 -6.01 4.25
CA LEU A 177 16.45 -7.15 5.13
C LEU A 177 15.16 -7.82 5.66
N ALA A 178 14.03 -7.13 5.57
CA ALA A 178 12.74 -7.63 6.03
C ALA A 178 11.95 -8.37 4.93
N LEU A 179 12.48 -8.45 3.72
CA LEU A 179 11.87 -9.15 2.59
C LEU A 179 12.25 -10.63 2.57
N VAL A 180 11.38 -11.43 1.95
CA VAL A 180 11.62 -12.87 1.70
C VAL A 180 11.45 -13.16 0.21
N ASP A 181 12.10 -14.22 -0.26
CA ASP A 181 11.98 -14.62 -1.67
C ASP A 181 10.59 -15.19 -2.00
N PRO A 182 10.08 -14.90 -3.20
CA PRO A 182 10.65 -13.97 -4.20
C PRO A 182 10.47 -12.51 -3.80
N VAL A 183 11.56 -11.73 -3.87
CA VAL A 183 11.52 -10.29 -3.58
C VAL A 183 10.69 -9.58 -4.65
N PRO A 184 9.69 -8.76 -4.27
CA PRO A 184 8.87 -8.04 -5.23
C PRO A 184 9.68 -6.96 -5.96
N LEU A 185 9.74 -7.06 -7.27
CA LEU A 185 10.35 -6.05 -8.13
C LEU A 185 9.31 -4.97 -8.44
N VAL A 186 9.38 -3.83 -7.75
CA VAL A 186 8.49 -2.71 -7.98
C VAL A 186 9.29 -1.48 -8.39
N ARG A 187 8.94 -0.91 -9.53
CA ARG A 187 9.62 0.27 -10.08
C ARG A 187 9.56 1.44 -9.11
N GLY A 188 10.73 2.00 -8.78
CA GLY A 188 10.87 3.10 -7.84
C GLY A 188 10.87 2.67 -6.36
N PHE A 189 10.88 1.37 -6.06
CA PHE A 189 11.14 0.88 -4.71
C PHE A 189 12.64 0.62 -4.58
N ILE A 190 13.21 1.15 -3.48
CA ILE A 190 14.63 1.03 -3.18
C ILE A 190 14.76 0.25 -1.87
N PRO A 191 15.15 -1.03 -1.93
CA PRO A 191 15.48 -1.77 -0.73
C PRO A 191 16.80 -1.23 -0.14
N VAL A 192 16.80 -1.03 1.17
CA VAL A 192 17.98 -0.58 1.93
C VAL A 192 18.18 -1.44 3.17
N ASP A 193 19.42 -1.51 3.65
CA ASP A 193 19.75 -2.28 4.85
C ASP A 193 19.49 -1.48 6.14
N ASP A 194 19.69 -0.16 6.11
CA ASP A 194 19.39 0.72 7.25
C ASP A 194 18.13 1.56 7.01
N PHE A 195 16.99 0.90 7.03
CA PHE A 195 15.68 1.55 6.86
C PHE A 195 15.41 2.64 7.91
N ARG A 196 15.89 2.45 9.16
CA ARG A 196 15.66 3.42 10.23
C ARG A 196 16.35 4.75 9.99
N ALA A 197 17.56 4.74 9.46
CA ALA A 197 18.28 5.98 9.12
C ALA A 197 17.49 6.78 8.06
N TYR A 198 16.98 6.11 7.05
CA TYR A 198 16.12 6.75 6.03
C TYR A 198 14.84 7.31 6.61
N TYR A 199 14.16 6.57 7.49
CA TYR A 199 12.94 7.05 8.13
C TYR A 199 13.20 8.30 8.99
N ARG A 200 14.25 8.31 9.80
CA ARG A 200 14.67 9.48 10.61
C ARG A 200 15.01 10.67 9.72
N ARG A 201 15.80 10.46 8.66
CA ARG A 201 16.13 11.52 7.70
C ARG A 201 14.87 12.16 7.08
N LYS A 202 13.85 11.37 6.76
CA LYS A 202 12.56 11.87 6.31
C LYS A 202 11.91 12.76 7.36
N LEU A 203 11.84 12.31 8.62
CA LEU A 203 11.25 13.09 9.71
C LEU A 203 11.92 14.46 9.85
N TYR A 204 13.26 14.51 9.83
CA TYR A 204 13.99 15.77 9.95
C TYR A 204 13.80 16.69 8.73
N ARG A 205 13.75 16.17 7.51
CA ARG A 205 13.64 17.00 6.30
C ARG A 205 12.21 17.52 6.05
N PHE A 206 11.21 16.69 6.28
CA PHE A 206 9.83 17.01 5.90
C PHE A 206 8.97 17.47 7.07
N SER A 207 9.22 17.00 8.30
CA SER A 207 8.42 17.44 9.46
C SER A 207 8.93 18.74 10.08
N ALA A 208 10.23 19.02 10.00
CA ALA A 208 10.77 20.32 10.44
C ALA A 208 10.38 21.47 9.52
N GLY A 209 10.21 21.23 8.21
CA GLY A 209 9.78 22.25 7.25
C GLY A 209 8.34 22.71 7.44
N HIS A 210 7.46 21.90 8.04
CA HIS A 210 6.07 22.28 8.32
C HIS A 210 5.88 22.97 9.69
N ALA A 211 6.90 23.01 10.54
CA ALA A 211 6.83 23.67 11.84
C ALA A 211 7.26 25.15 11.81
N THR A 212 7.67 25.65 10.64
CA THR A 212 8.19 27.03 10.44
C THR A 212 7.32 27.91 9.54
N THR A 213 6.07 27.49 9.25
CA THR A 213 5.09 28.31 8.51
C THR A 213 3.85 28.61 9.39
#